data_d03937306b2250dad0e7cedb4c6f0efa
#
_entry.id   d03937306b2250dad0e7cedb4c6f0efa
#
_cell.length_a   1.000
_cell.length_b   1.000
_cell.length_c   1.000
_cell.angle_alpha   90.00
_cell.angle_beta   90.00
_cell.angle_gamma   90.00
#
_symmetry.space_group_name_H-M   'P 1'
#
loop_
_entity.id
_entity.type
_entity.pdbx_description
1 polymer ?
#
loop_
_entity_poly.entity_id
_entity_poly.type
_entity_poly.pdbx_seq_one_letter_code
_entity_poly.pdbx_strand_id
1 'polypeptide(L)'
;MPVPAAVTAFITGADGFVGRALIKVLRSLDHQIFALARSSDAAQRLSSAGATPVIGNLLESGGWQDEAAADWVFHLPPYPQCRSRVNLARIKSLARKRVATDGLLLDALTRCAVRRIVYVADACCYGPTGPRPITEDTPPRPSRCGRCLMPALDRLDGYIVSGLPIVTALPGLVYGNGGWFRQHVIEPVITGHRVIQFGYADRWISPIHVDDCARALVHLAEHGQPGRRYFLVNRDPVRVPEFAATFARLVNRPVRVWRVPAAASRLMVGPVLADYLRADQIFSSIRLRGTGFHFEHPTLEHGLQQIVGALHE
;
A
#
# COMPACT_ATOMS: atom_id res chain seq x y z
N MET A 1 1.47 6.34 29.92
CA MET A 1 0.50 7.02 29.05
C MET A 1 -0.85 6.29 29.17
N PRO A 2 -1.99 6.98 29.23
CA PRO A 2 -3.27 6.29 29.26
C PRO A 2 -3.40 5.43 27.99
N VAL A 3 -3.85 4.17 28.17
CA VAL A 3 -4.18 3.30 27.04
C VAL A 3 -5.29 4.00 26.25
N PRO A 4 -5.13 4.24 24.94
CA PRO A 4 -6.21 4.85 24.16
C PRO A 4 -7.45 3.98 24.27
N ALA A 5 -8.62 4.61 24.38
CA ALA A 5 -9.88 3.90 24.45
C ALA A 5 -10.03 2.98 23.22
N ALA A 6 -10.49 1.75 23.45
CA ALA A 6 -10.75 0.82 22.37
C ALA A 6 -11.74 1.45 21.38
N VAL A 7 -11.38 1.44 20.09
CA VAL A 7 -12.21 1.97 19.01
C VAL A 7 -12.69 0.85 18.10
N THR A 8 -13.75 1.12 17.37
CA THR A 8 -14.20 0.25 16.27
C THR A 8 -13.50 0.63 14.98
N ALA A 9 -12.99 -0.37 14.24
CA ALA A 9 -12.31 -0.19 12.96
C ALA A 9 -12.97 -1.03 11.87
N PHE A 10 -13.35 -0.40 10.76
CA PHE A 10 -13.84 -1.09 9.57
C PHE A 10 -12.76 -1.12 8.48
N ILE A 11 -12.47 -2.28 7.93
CA ILE A 11 -11.38 -2.46 6.96
C ILE A 11 -11.92 -3.04 5.65
N THR A 12 -11.70 -2.36 4.54
CA THR A 12 -11.85 -2.95 3.21
C THR A 12 -10.48 -3.38 2.68
N GLY A 13 -10.43 -4.49 1.92
CA GLY A 13 -9.15 -5.05 1.46
C GLY A 13 -8.33 -5.73 2.58
N ALA A 14 -8.97 -6.10 3.67
CA ALA A 14 -8.38 -6.69 4.87
C ALA A 14 -7.63 -8.01 4.62
N ASP A 15 -8.08 -8.84 3.67
CA ASP A 15 -7.42 -10.11 3.28
C ASP A 15 -6.15 -9.90 2.41
N GLY A 16 -5.83 -8.65 2.06
CA GLY A 16 -4.62 -8.27 1.32
C GLY A 16 -3.35 -8.28 2.18
N PHE A 17 -2.20 -8.06 1.53
CA PHE A 17 -0.89 -8.08 2.19
C PHE A 17 -0.79 -7.06 3.33
N VAL A 18 -1.10 -5.79 3.05
CA VAL A 18 -1.12 -4.72 4.07
C VAL A 18 -2.29 -4.89 5.04
N GLY A 19 -3.46 -5.35 4.54
CA GLY A 19 -4.66 -5.54 5.37
C GLY A 19 -4.45 -6.54 6.51
N ARG A 20 -3.76 -7.66 6.25
CA ARG A 20 -3.44 -8.65 7.29
C ARG A 20 -2.48 -8.10 8.35
N ALA A 21 -1.48 -7.32 7.93
CA ALA A 21 -0.59 -6.64 8.87
C ALA A 21 -1.35 -5.59 9.70
N LEU A 22 -2.29 -4.87 9.08
CA LEU A 22 -3.14 -3.90 9.77
C LEU A 22 -4.03 -4.56 10.84
N ILE A 23 -4.65 -5.71 10.53
CA ILE A 23 -5.41 -6.50 11.52
C ILE A 23 -4.52 -6.85 12.71
N LYS A 24 -3.28 -7.32 12.46
CA LYS A 24 -2.34 -7.68 13.52
C LYS A 24 -2.04 -6.49 14.45
N VAL A 25 -1.79 -5.31 13.88
CA VAL A 25 -1.53 -4.08 14.67
C VAL A 25 -2.76 -3.66 15.47
N LEU A 26 -3.94 -3.60 14.86
CA LEU A 26 -5.16 -3.19 15.55
C LEU A 26 -5.53 -4.15 16.69
N ARG A 27 -5.30 -5.46 16.51
CA ARG A 27 -5.48 -6.46 17.56
C ARG A 27 -4.53 -6.26 18.74
N SER A 28 -3.27 -5.93 18.47
CA SER A 28 -2.29 -5.69 19.54
C SER A 28 -2.60 -4.45 20.37
N LEU A 29 -3.52 -3.61 19.88
CA LEU A 29 -4.03 -2.41 20.56
C LEU A 29 -5.47 -2.61 21.13
N ASP A 30 -5.96 -3.85 21.15
CA ASP A 30 -7.29 -4.25 21.66
C ASP A 30 -8.47 -3.52 20.98
N HIS A 31 -8.31 -3.14 19.70
CA HIS A 31 -9.39 -2.54 18.91
C HIS A 31 -10.36 -3.61 18.38
N GLN A 32 -11.65 -3.24 18.29
CA GLN A 32 -12.65 -4.07 17.64
C GLN A 32 -12.57 -3.92 16.12
N ILE A 33 -12.44 -5.03 15.38
CA ILE A 33 -12.14 -5.02 13.95
C ILE A 33 -13.28 -5.66 13.18
N PHE A 34 -13.90 -4.90 12.28
CA PHE A 34 -14.82 -5.37 11.25
C PHE A 34 -14.10 -5.37 9.91
N ALA A 35 -14.21 -6.45 9.14
CA ALA A 35 -13.47 -6.60 7.90
C ALA A 35 -14.36 -7.07 6.76
N LEU A 36 -14.42 -6.30 5.66
CA LEU A 36 -15.24 -6.64 4.51
C LEU A 36 -14.73 -7.88 3.79
N ALA A 37 -15.56 -8.90 3.69
CA ALA A 37 -15.30 -10.18 3.04
C ALA A 37 -16.20 -10.40 1.83
N ARG A 38 -15.62 -10.73 0.67
CA ARG A 38 -16.36 -10.97 -0.57
C ARG A 38 -16.85 -12.41 -0.75
N SER A 39 -16.42 -13.32 0.12
CA SER A 39 -16.75 -14.75 0.07
C SER A 39 -16.62 -15.37 1.46
N SER A 40 -17.24 -16.53 1.66
CA SER A 40 -17.12 -17.34 2.87
C SER A 40 -15.68 -17.71 3.21
N ASP A 41 -14.86 -18.06 2.20
CA ASP A 41 -13.45 -18.37 2.41
C ASP A 41 -12.65 -17.17 2.90
N ALA A 42 -12.93 -15.97 2.35
CA ALA A 42 -12.33 -14.73 2.83
C ALA A 42 -12.78 -14.43 4.27
N ALA A 43 -14.06 -14.62 4.59
CA ALA A 43 -14.59 -14.45 5.94
C ALA A 43 -13.90 -15.38 6.94
N GLN A 44 -13.72 -16.65 6.60
CA GLN A 44 -13.02 -17.60 7.48
C GLN A 44 -11.57 -17.18 7.74
N ARG A 45 -10.83 -16.76 6.69
CA ARG A 45 -9.44 -16.25 6.87
C ARG A 45 -9.38 -15.01 7.75
N LEU A 46 -10.35 -14.10 7.62
CA LEU A 46 -10.43 -12.88 8.43
C LEU A 46 -10.78 -13.18 9.88
N SER A 47 -11.73 -14.12 10.12
CA SER A 47 -12.03 -14.61 11.48
C SER A 47 -10.80 -15.25 12.14
N SER A 48 -10.09 -16.10 11.41
CA SER A 48 -8.85 -16.71 11.91
C SER A 48 -7.75 -15.68 12.19
N ALA A 49 -7.76 -14.54 11.50
CA ALA A 49 -6.86 -13.42 11.77
C ALA A 49 -7.31 -12.56 12.97
N GLY A 50 -8.53 -12.76 13.49
CA GLY A 50 -9.09 -12.07 14.64
C GLY A 50 -9.89 -10.81 14.30
N ALA A 51 -10.46 -10.75 13.11
CA ALA A 51 -11.41 -9.73 12.71
C ALA A 51 -12.82 -10.34 12.58
N THR A 52 -13.84 -9.56 12.87
CA THR A 52 -15.24 -9.93 12.60
C THR A 52 -15.53 -9.70 11.11
N PRO A 53 -15.81 -10.74 10.32
CA PRO A 53 -16.07 -10.59 8.91
C PRO A 53 -17.46 -9.99 8.66
N VAL A 54 -17.52 -9.02 7.77
CA VAL A 54 -18.75 -8.45 7.22
C VAL A 54 -18.87 -8.89 5.77
N ILE A 55 -19.89 -9.67 5.46
CA ILE A 55 -20.10 -10.18 4.09
C ILE A 55 -20.62 -9.04 3.20
N GLY A 56 -19.91 -8.76 2.11
CA GLY A 56 -20.32 -7.73 1.18
C GLY A 56 -19.36 -7.52 0.01
N ASN A 57 -19.82 -6.76 -0.96
CA ASN A 57 -19.07 -6.41 -2.16
C ASN A 57 -19.11 -4.90 -2.39
N LEU A 58 -17.95 -4.27 -2.47
CA LEU A 58 -17.86 -2.82 -2.73
C LEU A 58 -18.43 -2.37 -4.09
N LEU A 59 -18.76 -3.30 -4.98
CA LEU A 59 -19.41 -2.99 -6.27
C LEU A 59 -20.94 -2.94 -6.17
N GLU A 60 -21.51 -3.30 -5.03
CA GLU A 60 -22.95 -3.45 -4.82
C GLU A 60 -23.31 -2.82 -3.45
N SER A 61 -24.42 -2.10 -3.40
CA SER A 61 -24.97 -1.65 -2.13
C SER A 61 -25.52 -2.84 -1.33
N GLY A 62 -25.47 -2.76 -0.01
CA GLY A 62 -25.97 -3.81 0.87
C GLY A 62 -25.73 -3.51 2.34
N GLY A 63 -26.12 -4.42 3.23
CA GLY A 63 -26.02 -4.25 4.69
C GLY A 63 -24.59 -4.01 5.21
N TRP A 64 -23.55 -4.31 4.43
CA TRP A 64 -22.16 -3.98 4.80
C TRP A 64 -21.92 -2.48 4.99
N GLN A 65 -22.75 -1.62 4.38
CA GLN A 65 -22.64 -0.17 4.48
C GLN A 65 -23.01 0.34 5.87
N ASP A 66 -23.92 -0.34 6.57
CA ASP A 66 -24.30 -0.03 7.94
C ASP A 66 -23.16 -0.39 8.92
N GLU A 67 -22.50 -1.52 8.67
CA GLU A 67 -21.34 -1.96 9.46
C GLU A 67 -20.08 -1.12 9.20
N ALA A 68 -20.04 -0.37 8.10
CA ALA A 68 -18.96 0.57 7.83
C ALA A 68 -18.97 1.83 8.72
N ALA A 69 -20.04 2.04 9.49
CA ALA A 69 -20.17 3.12 10.48
C ALA A 69 -19.33 2.85 11.73
N ALA A 70 -18.02 2.82 11.59
CA ALA A 70 -17.04 2.60 12.64
C ALA A 70 -16.30 3.90 13.00
N ASP A 71 -15.62 3.95 14.16
CA ASP A 71 -14.79 5.10 14.53
C ASP A 71 -13.72 5.37 13.49
N TRP A 72 -13.03 4.32 13.05
CA TRP A 72 -12.01 4.38 12.01
C TRP A 72 -12.36 3.51 10.83
N VAL A 73 -12.20 4.05 9.64
CA VAL A 73 -12.38 3.31 8.39
C VAL A 73 -11.06 3.26 7.64
N PHE A 74 -10.55 2.06 7.37
CA PHE A 74 -9.36 1.84 6.55
C PHE A 74 -9.78 1.32 5.18
N HIS A 75 -9.63 2.15 4.17
CA HIS A 75 -9.92 1.74 2.80
C HIS A 75 -8.63 1.39 2.06
N LEU A 76 -8.40 0.08 1.86
CA LEU A 76 -7.26 -0.48 1.15
C LEU A 76 -7.74 -1.09 -0.17
N PRO A 77 -7.95 -0.27 -1.21
CA PRO A 77 -8.46 -0.78 -2.47
C PRO A 77 -7.47 -1.73 -3.13
N PRO A 78 -7.96 -2.75 -3.86
CA PRO A 78 -7.11 -3.73 -4.49
C PRO A 78 -6.19 -3.08 -5.53
N TYR A 79 -4.92 -3.40 -5.45
CA TYR A 79 -3.91 -3.01 -6.43
C TYR A 79 -3.90 -3.98 -7.62
N PRO A 80 -3.58 -3.52 -8.85
CA PRO A 80 -3.39 -4.41 -9.98
C PRO A 80 -2.28 -5.40 -9.67
N GLN A 81 -2.63 -6.67 -9.43
CA GLN A 81 -1.61 -7.69 -9.25
C GLN A 81 -0.89 -7.94 -10.58
N CYS A 82 0.44 -7.89 -10.56
CA CYS A 82 1.32 -8.08 -11.72
C CYS A 82 1.36 -9.53 -12.23
N ARG A 83 0.31 -10.32 -12.02
CA ARG A 83 0.23 -11.73 -12.48
C ARG A 83 0.08 -11.89 -13.99
N SER A 84 -0.18 -10.81 -14.74
CA SER A 84 -0.37 -10.84 -16.19
C SER A 84 0.00 -9.50 -16.80
N ARG A 85 0.25 -9.50 -18.12
CA ARG A 85 0.52 -8.27 -18.88
C ARG A 85 -0.55 -7.22 -18.61
N VAL A 86 -0.13 -6.06 -18.12
CA VAL A 86 -1.02 -4.94 -17.81
C VAL A 86 -1.02 -3.98 -19.00
N ASN A 87 -2.13 -3.97 -19.73
CA ASN A 87 -2.37 -3.00 -20.80
C ASN A 87 -3.21 -1.81 -20.30
N LEU A 88 -3.25 -0.75 -21.11
CA LEU A 88 -3.96 0.48 -20.76
C LEU A 88 -5.47 0.26 -20.55
N ALA A 89 -6.09 -0.62 -21.35
CA ALA A 89 -7.53 -0.93 -21.23
C ALA A 89 -7.83 -1.56 -19.86
N ARG A 90 -6.99 -2.49 -19.40
CA ARG A 90 -7.13 -3.12 -18.07
C ARG A 90 -6.98 -2.10 -16.95
N ILE A 91 -5.99 -1.19 -17.03
CA ILE A 91 -5.82 -0.14 -16.01
C ILE A 91 -7.02 0.80 -16.00
N LYS A 92 -7.51 1.24 -17.16
CA LYS A 92 -8.72 2.07 -17.25
C LYS A 92 -9.95 1.36 -16.65
N SER A 93 -10.08 0.05 -16.88
CA SER A 93 -11.17 -0.74 -16.28
C SER A 93 -11.06 -0.79 -14.76
N LEU A 94 -9.86 -1.04 -14.24
CA LEU A 94 -9.60 -1.04 -12.79
C LEU A 94 -9.85 0.33 -12.17
N ALA A 95 -9.41 1.40 -12.82
CA ALA A 95 -9.63 2.76 -12.36
C ALA A 95 -11.11 3.12 -12.29
N ARG A 96 -11.91 2.75 -13.32
CA ARG A 96 -13.37 2.93 -13.29
C ARG A 96 -14.04 2.14 -12.16
N LYS A 97 -13.64 0.88 -11.96
CA LYS A 97 -14.13 0.08 -10.82
C LYS A 97 -13.78 0.72 -9.49
N ARG A 98 -12.55 1.26 -9.37
CA ARG A 98 -12.12 1.97 -8.17
C ARG A 98 -13.02 3.18 -7.88
N VAL A 99 -13.26 4.05 -8.86
CA VAL A 99 -14.16 5.20 -8.70
C VAL A 99 -15.56 4.76 -8.25
N ALA A 100 -16.07 3.64 -8.78
CA ALA A 100 -17.37 3.10 -8.38
C ALA A 100 -17.37 2.55 -6.94
N THR A 101 -16.36 1.75 -6.58
CA THR A 101 -16.24 1.17 -5.23
C THR A 101 -16.00 2.23 -4.17
N ASP A 102 -15.11 3.19 -4.46
CA ASP A 102 -14.84 4.31 -3.55
C ASP A 102 -16.11 5.14 -3.33
N GLY A 103 -16.90 5.38 -4.41
CA GLY A 103 -18.16 6.08 -4.32
C GLY A 103 -19.15 5.40 -3.39
N LEU A 104 -19.43 4.10 -3.57
CA LEU A 104 -20.37 3.38 -2.73
C LEU A 104 -19.98 3.39 -1.23
N LEU A 105 -18.69 3.28 -0.93
CA LEU A 105 -18.21 3.37 0.45
C LEU A 105 -18.33 4.81 0.99
N LEU A 106 -17.76 5.79 0.29
CA LEU A 106 -17.68 7.14 0.78
C LEU A 106 -19.08 7.83 0.84
N ASP A 107 -19.98 7.53 -0.10
CA ASP A 107 -21.38 7.99 -0.05
C ASP A 107 -22.11 7.41 1.18
N ALA A 108 -21.84 6.16 1.56
CA ALA A 108 -22.39 5.60 2.80
C ALA A 108 -21.85 6.33 4.04
N LEU A 109 -20.53 6.61 4.06
CA LEU A 109 -19.87 7.26 5.19
C LEU A 109 -20.25 8.75 5.36
N THR A 110 -20.78 9.42 4.33
CA THR A 110 -21.32 10.80 4.50
C THR A 110 -22.52 10.87 5.45
N ARG A 111 -23.19 9.75 5.69
CA ARG A 111 -24.35 9.62 6.58
C ARG A 111 -24.01 9.09 7.97
N CYS A 112 -22.74 8.80 8.22
CA CYS A 112 -22.26 8.17 9.45
C CYS A 112 -21.35 9.11 10.24
N ALA A 113 -21.33 8.95 11.56
CA ALA A 113 -20.42 9.68 12.43
C ALA A 113 -19.06 8.96 12.50
N VAL A 114 -18.26 9.07 11.42
CA VAL A 114 -16.92 8.49 11.35
C VAL A 114 -15.88 9.48 11.86
N ARG A 115 -15.01 9.05 12.78
CA ARG A 115 -13.95 9.90 13.36
C ARG A 115 -12.78 10.09 12.40
N ARG A 116 -12.42 9.04 11.64
CA ARG A 116 -11.31 9.07 10.69
C ARG A 116 -11.48 8.05 9.57
N ILE A 117 -11.18 8.48 8.35
CA ILE A 117 -11.06 7.60 7.19
C ILE A 117 -9.61 7.64 6.72
N VAL A 118 -8.90 6.52 6.77
CA VAL A 118 -7.56 6.38 6.20
C VAL A 118 -7.70 5.70 4.83
N TYR A 119 -7.56 6.51 3.79
CA TYR A 119 -7.67 6.05 2.40
C TYR A 119 -6.29 5.76 1.82
N VAL A 120 -6.05 4.52 1.42
CA VAL A 120 -4.78 4.13 0.78
C VAL A 120 -4.86 4.40 -0.72
N ALA A 121 -4.05 5.35 -1.18
CA ALA A 121 -3.90 5.71 -2.58
C ALA A 121 -2.56 5.22 -3.14
N ASP A 122 -2.40 5.36 -4.44
CA ASP A 122 -1.20 4.92 -5.16
C ASP A 122 -0.24 6.10 -5.39
N ALA A 123 0.99 5.97 -4.90
CA ALA A 123 2.02 6.98 -5.12
C ALA A 123 2.39 7.19 -6.62
N CYS A 124 2.01 6.27 -7.52
CA CYS A 124 2.22 6.42 -8.97
C CYS A 124 1.50 7.64 -9.57
N CYS A 125 0.53 8.21 -8.86
CA CYS A 125 -0.12 9.46 -9.24
C CYS A 125 0.86 10.64 -9.29
N TYR A 126 1.97 10.58 -8.53
CA TYR A 126 3.02 11.60 -8.60
C TYR A 126 3.98 11.39 -9.78
N GLY A 127 4.03 10.18 -10.35
CA GLY A 127 4.89 9.84 -11.50
C GLY A 127 6.37 9.72 -11.15
N PRO A 128 7.25 9.82 -12.15
CA PRO A 128 8.70 9.83 -11.95
C PRO A 128 9.14 11.05 -11.15
N THR A 129 9.90 10.83 -10.08
CA THR A 129 10.35 11.93 -9.20
C THR A 129 11.63 12.62 -9.70
N GLY A 130 12.38 11.96 -10.61
CA GLY A 130 13.74 12.36 -10.93
C GLY A 130 14.72 12.08 -9.77
N PRO A 131 15.87 12.76 -9.72
CA PRO A 131 16.95 12.45 -8.79
C PRO A 131 16.74 13.05 -7.38
N ARG A 132 15.70 13.82 -7.15
CA ARG A 132 15.45 14.51 -5.87
C ARG A 132 14.19 13.98 -5.20
N PRO A 133 14.20 13.84 -3.85
CA PRO A 133 12.99 13.52 -3.11
C PRO A 133 11.90 14.56 -3.33
N ILE A 134 10.66 14.10 -3.51
CA ILE A 134 9.49 14.96 -3.55
C ILE A 134 8.68 14.80 -2.27
N THR A 135 7.93 15.84 -1.93
CA THR A 135 6.96 15.86 -0.84
C THR A 135 5.54 15.77 -1.39
N GLU A 136 4.58 15.60 -0.51
CA GLU A 136 3.16 15.55 -0.86
C GLU A 136 2.62 16.87 -1.42
N ASP A 137 3.34 17.99 -1.22
CA ASP A 137 3.02 19.30 -1.76
C ASP A 137 3.54 19.50 -3.22
N THR A 138 4.38 18.56 -3.68
CA THR A 138 4.85 18.59 -5.06
C THR A 138 3.68 18.31 -6.01
N PRO A 139 3.43 19.16 -7.02
CA PRO A 139 2.36 18.91 -7.98
C PRO A 139 2.53 17.55 -8.69
N PRO A 140 1.47 16.73 -8.74
CA PRO A 140 1.53 15.44 -9.42
C PRO A 140 1.90 15.57 -10.89
N ARG A 141 2.82 14.72 -11.37
CA ARG A 141 3.20 14.57 -12.78
C ARG A 141 2.98 13.11 -13.21
N PRO A 142 1.73 12.66 -13.28
CA PRO A 142 1.42 11.25 -13.39
C PRO A 142 1.93 10.64 -14.71
N SER A 143 2.49 9.44 -14.60
CA SER A 143 2.74 8.55 -15.71
C SER A 143 1.45 8.12 -16.41
N ARG A 144 1.52 7.33 -17.49
CA ARG A 144 0.31 6.76 -18.12
C ARG A 144 -0.55 5.98 -17.15
N CYS A 145 0.06 5.24 -16.22
CA CYS A 145 -0.65 4.52 -15.17
C CYS A 145 -1.32 5.49 -14.19
N GLY A 146 -0.55 6.42 -13.65
CA GLY A 146 -1.03 7.41 -12.69
C GLY A 146 -2.20 8.24 -13.23
N ARG A 147 -2.15 8.68 -14.50
CA ARG A 147 -3.27 9.42 -15.12
C ARG A 147 -4.59 8.66 -15.10
N CYS A 148 -4.57 7.34 -15.17
CA CYS A 148 -5.80 6.57 -15.07
C CYS A 148 -6.39 6.57 -13.65
N LEU A 149 -5.56 6.77 -12.62
CA LEU A 149 -5.96 6.77 -11.22
C LEU A 149 -6.30 8.15 -10.67
N MET A 150 -5.91 9.22 -11.38
CA MET A 150 -6.24 10.60 -10.97
C MET A 150 -7.73 10.82 -10.71
N PRO A 151 -8.69 10.33 -11.54
CA PRO A 151 -10.12 10.55 -11.26
C PRO A 151 -10.60 10.04 -9.89
N ALA A 152 -9.96 8.99 -9.34
CA ALA A 152 -10.27 8.51 -8.00
C ALA A 152 -9.78 9.51 -6.93
N LEU A 153 -8.59 10.10 -7.10
CA LEU A 153 -8.07 11.13 -6.19
C LEU A 153 -8.86 12.43 -6.30
N ASP A 154 -9.23 12.87 -7.52
CA ASP A 154 -10.02 14.08 -7.73
C ASP A 154 -11.40 13.95 -7.04
N ARG A 155 -12.02 12.75 -7.14
CA ARG A 155 -13.28 12.47 -6.44
C ARG A 155 -13.10 12.46 -4.92
N LEU A 156 -11.98 11.91 -4.42
CA LEU A 156 -11.65 11.90 -3.00
C LEU A 156 -11.53 13.32 -2.44
N ASP A 157 -10.89 14.23 -3.19
CA ASP A 157 -10.77 15.63 -2.82
C ASP A 157 -12.18 16.30 -2.70
N GLY A 158 -13.15 15.89 -3.52
CA GLY A 158 -14.55 16.32 -3.38
C GLY A 158 -15.20 15.90 -2.06
N TYR A 159 -14.98 14.67 -1.60
CA TYR A 159 -15.47 14.20 -0.29
C TYR A 159 -14.78 14.90 0.88
N ILE A 160 -13.49 15.21 0.74
CA ILE A 160 -12.76 16.01 1.75
C ILE A 160 -13.39 17.40 1.88
N VAL A 161 -13.66 18.07 0.75
CA VAL A 161 -14.31 19.38 0.73
C VAL A 161 -15.72 19.33 1.33
N SER A 162 -16.45 18.21 1.14
CA SER A 162 -17.78 18.02 1.76
C SER A 162 -17.72 17.68 3.26
N GLY A 163 -16.53 17.61 3.86
CA GLY A 163 -16.34 17.47 5.31
C GLY A 163 -16.02 16.06 5.81
N LEU A 164 -15.85 15.05 4.93
CA LEU A 164 -15.41 13.74 5.39
C LEU A 164 -13.98 13.82 5.96
N PRO A 165 -13.72 13.23 7.14
CA PRO A 165 -12.42 13.32 7.82
C PRO A 165 -11.40 12.36 7.21
N ILE A 166 -11.09 12.51 5.92
CA ILE A 166 -10.23 11.64 5.14
C ILE A 166 -8.77 12.06 5.28
N VAL A 167 -7.92 11.09 5.59
CA VAL A 167 -6.45 11.18 5.50
C VAL A 167 -6.00 10.25 4.38
N THR A 168 -5.21 10.75 3.44
CA THR A 168 -4.73 9.95 2.30
C THR A 168 -3.33 9.40 2.58
N ALA A 169 -3.21 8.10 2.67
CA ALA A 169 -1.95 7.39 2.81
C ALA A 169 -1.42 6.94 1.44
N LEU A 170 -0.16 7.21 1.14
CA LEU A 170 0.51 6.95 -0.14
C LEU A 170 1.73 6.04 0.10
N PRO A 171 1.55 4.72 0.25
CA PRO A 171 2.67 3.82 0.42
C PRO A 171 3.59 3.83 -0.80
N GLY A 172 4.90 3.79 -0.54
CA GLY A 172 5.90 3.49 -1.56
C GLY A 172 5.95 2.00 -1.88
N LEU A 173 7.16 1.45 -2.04
CA LEU A 173 7.34 0.02 -2.26
C LEU A 173 7.15 -0.74 -0.94
N VAL A 174 5.96 -1.29 -0.70
CA VAL A 174 5.71 -2.10 0.50
C VAL A 174 6.38 -3.45 0.36
N TYR A 175 7.29 -3.81 1.27
CA TYR A 175 8.01 -5.08 1.30
C TYR A 175 7.79 -5.82 2.61
N GLY A 176 8.00 -7.15 2.61
CA GLY A 176 7.80 -8.02 3.76
C GLY A 176 7.62 -9.48 3.36
N ASN A 177 7.46 -10.38 4.34
CA ASN A 177 7.30 -11.81 4.08
C ASN A 177 5.87 -12.14 3.63
N GLY A 178 5.47 -11.68 2.46
CA GLY A 178 4.14 -11.97 1.92
C GLY A 178 3.83 -11.24 0.61
N GLY A 179 2.61 -11.48 0.12
CA GLY A 179 2.06 -10.81 -1.05
C GLY A 179 2.95 -10.89 -2.29
N TRP A 180 2.96 -9.82 -3.05
CA TRP A 180 3.73 -9.69 -4.28
C TRP A 180 5.25 -9.76 -4.03
N PHE A 181 5.72 -9.27 -2.86
CA PHE A 181 7.14 -9.22 -2.54
C PHE A 181 7.71 -10.63 -2.34
N ARG A 182 6.99 -11.51 -1.63
CA ARG A 182 7.39 -12.91 -1.51
C ARG A 182 7.50 -13.57 -2.88
N GLN A 183 6.48 -13.43 -3.71
CA GLN A 183 6.40 -14.10 -5.01
C GLN A 183 7.40 -13.58 -6.04
N HIS A 184 7.67 -12.28 -6.07
CA HIS A 184 8.47 -11.64 -7.12
C HIS A 184 9.88 -11.24 -6.70
N VAL A 185 10.19 -11.28 -5.40
CA VAL A 185 11.50 -10.92 -4.87
C VAL A 185 12.09 -12.06 -4.03
N ILE A 186 11.41 -12.49 -2.96
CA ILE A 186 11.97 -13.51 -2.05
C ILE A 186 12.16 -14.85 -2.77
N GLU A 187 11.12 -15.39 -3.40
CA GLU A 187 11.19 -16.68 -4.11
C GLU A 187 12.25 -16.68 -5.22
N PRO A 188 12.31 -15.67 -6.13
CA PRO A 188 13.38 -15.59 -7.12
C PRO A 188 14.79 -15.47 -6.52
N VAL A 189 14.95 -14.85 -5.36
CA VAL A 189 16.23 -14.79 -4.66
C VAL A 189 16.62 -16.16 -4.10
N ILE A 190 15.69 -16.82 -3.42
CA ILE A 190 15.95 -18.12 -2.78
C ILE A 190 16.20 -19.21 -3.82
N THR A 191 15.39 -19.27 -4.89
CA THR A 191 15.41 -20.36 -5.87
C THR A 191 16.33 -20.07 -7.06
N GLY A 192 16.45 -18.83 -7.47
CA GLY A 192 17.13 -18.41 -8.69
C GLY A 192 18.30 -17.46 -8.48
N HIS A 193 18.65 -17.12 -7.23
CA HIS A 193 19.73 -16.18 -6.87
C HIS A 193 19.71 -14.87 -7.67
N ARG A 194 18.50 -14.32 -7.92
CA ARG A 194 18.32 -13.14 -8.76
C ARG A 194 17.25 -12.18 -8.25
N VAL A 195 17.49 -10.89 -8.46
CA VAL A 195 16.49 -9.82 -8.38
C VAL A 195 16.25 -9.27 -9.77
N ILE A 196 14.99 -9.12 -10.18
CA ILE A 196 14.63 -8.61 -11.50
C ILE A 196 14.57 -7.09 -11.45
N GLN A 197 15.35 -6.43 -12.30
CA GLN A 197 15.31 -5.00 -12.53
C GLN A 197 14.85 -4.71 -13.96
N PHE A 198 13.80 -3.90 -14.11
CA PHE A 198 13.34 -3.46 -15.42
C PHE A 198 14.08 -2.20 -15.85
N GLY A 199 14.76 -2.25 -17.00
CA GLY A 199 15.65 -1.21 -17.50
C GLY A 199 17.11 -1.40 -17.05
N TYR A 200 17.98 -0.55 -17.60
CA TYR A 200 19.43 -0.60 -17.32
C TYR A 200 19.89 0.41 -16.28
N ALA A 201 19.15 1.50 -16.09
CA ALA A 201 19.49 2.52 -15.12
C ALA A 201 19.27 2.01 -13.68
N ASP A 202 20.20 2.32 -12.80
CA ASP A 202 20.07 2.06 -11.37
C ASP A 202 19.04 3.02 -10.79
N ARG A 203 17.79 2.56 -10.76
CA ARG A 203 16.67 3.36 -10.30
C ARG A 203 16.57 3.39 -8.77
N TRP A 204 16.02 4.48 -8.29
CA TRP A 204 15.66 4.66 -6.90
C TRP A 204 14.27 4.10 -6.60
N ILE A 205 14.13 3.51 -5.44
CA ILE A 205 12.87 3.07 -4.84
C ILE A 205 12.77 3.64 -3.42
N SER A 206 11.55 3.93 -2.99
CA SER A 206 11.25 4.32 -1.62
C SER A 206 10.51 3.18 -0.92
N PRO A 207 11.22 2.28 -0.21
CA PRO A 207 10.62 1.13 0.44
C PRO A 207 9.96 1.51 1.77
N ILE A 208 9.02 0.67 2.22
CA ILE A 208 8.51 0.63 3.59
C ILE A 208 8.22 -0.81 3.97
N HIS A 209 8.63 -1.23 5.18
CA HIS A 209 8.26 -2.55 5.68
C HIS A 209 6.75 -2.64 5.91
N VAL A 210 6.15 -3.82 5.66
CA VAL A 210 4.69 -4.01 5.75
C VAL A 210 4.16 -3.73 7.16
N ASP A 211 4.92 -4.08 8.19
CA ASP A 211 4.53 -3.81 9.59
C ASP A 211 4.57 -2.31 9.88
N ASP A 212 5.60 -1.58 9.44
CA ASP A 212 5.64 -0.12 9.56
C ASP A 212 4.56 0.57 8.72
N CYS A 213 4.23 0.02 7.54
CA CYS A 213 3.12 0.51 6.75
C CYS A 213 1.79 0.39 7.52
N ALA A 214 1.53 -0.78 8.11
CA ALA A 214 0.33 -1.02 8.91
C ALA A 214 0.27 -0.11 10.16
N ARG A 215 1.37 0.03 10.88
CA ARG A 215 1.49 0.94 12.04
C ARG A 215 1.29 2.40 11.65
N ALA A 216 1.83 2.82 10.50
CA ALA A 216 1.63 4.16 9.98
C ALA A 216 0.17 4.43 9.64
N LEU A 217 -0.57 3.44 9.11
CA LEU A 217 -2.02 3.60 8.87
C LEU A 217 -2.79 3.84 10.17
N VAL A 218 -2.51 3.05 11.23
CA VAL A 218 -3.12 3.25 12.56
C VAL A 218 -2.72 4.60 13.14
N HIS A 219 -1.45 4.94 13.10
CA HIS A 219 -0.96 6.24 13.56
C HIS A 219 -1.64 7.42 12.84
N LEU A 220 -1.89 7.30 11.54
CA LEU A 220 -2.62 8.32 10.78
C LEU A 220 -4.11 8.38 11.12
N ALA A 221 -4.72 7.29 11.58
CA ALA A 221 -6.08 7.33 12.09
C ALA A 221 -6.18 8.17 13.38
N GLU A 222 -5.14 8.14 14.21
CA GLU A 222 -5.06 8.91 15.46
C GLU A 222 -4.59 10.36 15.24
N HIS A 223 -3.47 10.55 14.53
CA HIS A 223 -2.71 11.79 14.48
C HIS A 223 -2.70 12.47 13.10
N GLY A 224 -3.20 11.80 12.06
CA GLY A 224 -3.26 12.36 10.72
C GLY A 224 -4.24 13.54 10.63
N GLN A 225 -3.89 14.57 9.90
CA GLN A 225 -4.77 15.72 9.66
C GLN A 225 -5.71 15.43 8.50
N PRO A 226 -7.05 15.56 8.67
CA PRO A 226 -8.00 15.45 7.57
C PRO A 226 -7.64 16.36 6.39
N GLY A 227 -7.83 15.86 5.18
CA GLY A 227 -7.48 16.56 3.95
C GLY A 227 -6.00 16.50 3.58
N ARG A 228 -5.14 15.95 4.44
CA ARG A 228 -3.71 15.83 4.14
C ARG A 228 -3.36 14.47 3.54
N ARG A 229 -2.32 14.48 2.71
CA ARG A 229 -1.69 13.31 2.10
C ARG A 229 -0.38 13.01 2.82
N TYR A 230 0.00 11.73 2.95
CA TYR A 230 1.21 11.27 3.63
C TYR A 230 1.89 10.17 2.83
N PHE A 231 3.14 10.38 2.44
CA PHE A 231 3.97 9.30 1.90
C PHE A 231 4.37 8.34 3.02
N LEU A 232 4.01 7.08 2.87
CA LEU A 232 4.44 6.01 3.76
C LEU A 232 5.67 5.34 3.16
N VAL A 233 6.83 5.87 3.51
CA VAL A 233 8.13 5.39 3.02
C VAL A 233 9.17 5.51 4.13
N ASN A 234 10.18 4.64 4.11
CA ASN A 234 11.33 4.78 5.00
C ASN A 234 12.04 6.12 4.76
N ARG A 235 12.90 6.49 5.73
CA ARG A 235 13.65 7.75 5.67
C ARG A 235 14.48 7.84 4.40
N ASP A 236 15.18 6.76 4.07
CA ASP A 236 16.18 6.75 3.03
C ASP A 236 15.69 5.92 1.82
N PRO A 237 15.62 6.51 0.63
CA PRO A 237 15.40 5.76 -0.60
C PRO A 237 16.65 4.90 -0.88
N VAL A 238 16.46 3.81 -1.59
CA VAL A 238 17.54 2.88 -1.94
C VAL A 238 17.58 2.60 -3.44
N ARG A 239 18.75 2.25 -3.97
CA ARG A 239 18.87 1.78 -5.34
C ARG A 239 18.58 0.28 -5.44
N VAL A 240 18.02 -0.16 -6.55
CA VAL A 240 17.74 -1.60 -6.75
C VAL A 240 18.99 -2.48 -6.59
N PRO A 241 20.19 -2.11 -7.09
CA PRO A 241 21.41 -2.89 -6.81
C PRO A 241 21.81 -2.95 -5.34
N GLU A 242 21.62 -1.86 -4.59
CA GLU A 242 21.88 -1.81 -3.14
C GLU A 242 20.92 -2.72 -2.38
N PHE A 243 19.64 -2.71 -2.76
CA PHE A 243 18.64 -3.65 -2.27
C PHE A 243 19.07 -5.10 -2.49
N ALA A 244 19.50 -5.44 -3.72
CA ALA A 244 19.95 -6.79 -4.07
C ALA A 244 21.21 -7.21 -3.31
N ALA A 245 22.18 -6.30 -3.14
CA ALA A 245 23.42 -6.54 -2.41
C ALA A 245 23.15 -6.79 -0.92
N THR A 246 22.30 -5.98 -0.29
CA THR A 246 21.89 -6.17 1.10
C THR A 246 21.19 -7.52 1.29
N PHE A 247 20.28 -7.88 0.40
CA PHE A 247 19.59 -9.16 0.49
C PHE A 247 20.56 -10.34 0.29
N ALA A 248 21.48 -10.26 -0.69
CA ALA A 248 22.52 -11.29 -0.92
C ALA A 248 23.34 -11.56 0.33
N ARG A 249 23.77 -10.48 1.01
CA ARG A 249 24.54 -10.57 2.25
C ARG A 249 23.75 -11.26 3.36
N LEU A 250 22.49 -10.91 3.54
CA LEU A 250 21.64 -11.45 4.60
C LEU A 250 21.26 -12.92 4.40
N VAL A 251 21.01 -13.34 3.15
CA VAL A 251 20.76 -14.76 2.84
C VAL A 251 22.03 -15.61 2.70
N ASN A 252 23.19 -14.97 2.86
CA ASN A 252 24.51 -15.58 2.68
C ASN A 252 24.66 -16.35 1.35
N ARG A 253 24.16 -15.76 0.26
CA ARG A 253 24.17 -16.32 -1.09
C ARG A 253 24.41 -15.24 -2.14
N PRO A 254 25.10 -15.53 -3.27
CA PRO A 254 25.23 -14.57 -4.34
C PRO A 254 23.87 -14.30 -4.98
N VAL A 255 23.46 -13.04 -5.01
CA VAL A 255 22.23 -12.59 -5.69
C VAL A 255 22.62 -11.65 -6.82
N ARG A 256 22.18 -11.96 -8.03
CA ARG A 256 22.49 -11.18 -9.23
C ARG A 256 21.29 -10.26 -9.58
N VAL A 257 21.58 -9.03 -9.97
CA VAL A 257 20.57 -8.16 -10.59
C VAL A 257 20.41 -8.56 -12.05
N TRP A 258 19.27 -9.16 -12.37
CA TRP A 258 18.93 -9.50 -13.74
C TRP A 258 18.22 -8.31 -14.41
N ARG A 259 18.95 -7.59 -15.25
CA ARG A 259 18.47 -6.41 -15.95
C ARG A 259 17.70 -6.81 -17.19
N VAL A 260 16.41 -6.48 -17.21
CA VAL A 260 15.52 -6.74 -18.35
C VAL A 260 15.48 -5.50 -19.24
N PRO A 261 15.87 -5.60 -20.53
CA PRO A 261 15.81 -4.46 -21.46
C PRO A 261 14.42 -3.83 -21.54
N ALA A 262 14.37 -2.54 -21.88
CA ALA A 262 13.11 -1.78 -21.97
C ALA A 262 12.08 -2.42 -22.93
N ALA A 263 12.52 -2.91 -24.08
CA ALA A 263 11.64 -3.60 -25.03
C ALA A 263 11.10 -4.91 -24.46
N ALA A 264 11.96 -5.73 -23.83
CA ALA A 264 11.56 -6.98 -23.19
C ALA A 264 10.64 -6.75 -21.98
N SER A 265 10.89 -5.71 -21.16
CA SER A 265 10.02 -5.35 -20.06
C SER A 265 8.60 -5.02 -20.52
N ARG A 266 8.47 -4.29 -21.64
CA ARG A 266 7.15 -3.99 -22.24
C ARG A 266 6.43 -5.24 -22.74
N LEU A 267 7.19 -6.22 -23.23
CA LEU A 267 6.63 -7.50 -23.65
C LEU A 267 6.19 -8.36 -22.46
N MET A 268 6.97 -8.37 -21.38
CA MET A 268 6.73 -9.19 -20.19
C MET A 268 5.55 -8.68 -19.35
N VAL A 269 5.59 -7.41 -18.94
CA VAL A 269 4.61 -6.85 -17.98
C VAL A 269 3.64 -5.85 -18.62
N GLY A 270 3.80 -5.55 -19.90
CA GLY A 270 3.03 -4.55 -20.63
C GLY A 270 3.63 -3.14 -20.53
N PRO A 271 3.34 -2.25 -21.53
CA PRO A 271 4.02 -0.97 -21.65
C PRO A 271 3.79 -0.04 -20.46
N VAL A 272 2.61 -0.05 -19.89
CA VAL A 272 2.22 0.88 -18.82
C VAL A 272 2.90 0.54 -17.50
N LEU A 273 2.92 -0.75 -17.15
CA LEU A 273 3.59 -1.21 -15.93
C LEU A 273 5.11 -1.16 -16.08
N ALA A 274 5.64 -1.46 -17.28
CA ALA A 274 7.07 -1.34 -17.57
C ALA A 274 7.57 0.11 -17.38
N ASP A 275 6.81 1.09 -17.86
CA ASP A 275 7.18 2.51 -17.69
C ASP A 275 7.18 2.91 -16.21
N TYR A 276 6.20 2.44 -15.41
CA TYR A 276 6.16 2.66 -13.96
C TYR A 276 7.33 1.99 -13.23
N LEU A 277 7.58 0.72 -13.51
CA LEU A 277 8.64 -0.06 -12.85
C LEU A 277 10.07 0.41 -13.21
N ARG A 278 10.22 1.27 -14.21
CA ARG A 278 11.49 1.84 -14.64
C ARG A 278 11.75 3.25 -14.14
N ALA A 279 10.74 3.88 -13.55
CA ALA A 279 10.84 5.25 -13.07
C ALA A 279 11.49 5.32 -11.68
N ASP A 280 12.26 6.37 -11.45
CA ASP A 280 12.71 6.74 -10.11
C ASP A 280 11.52 7.13 -9.25
N GLN A 281 11.53 6.66 -8.01
CA GLN A 281 10.49 6.91 -7.01
C GLN A 281 11.16 7.29 -5.71
N ILE A 282 11.42 8.59 -5.54
CA ILE A 282 12.05 9.15 -4.35
C ILE A 282 11.02 10.03 -3.64
N PHE A 283 10.40 9.47 -2.60
CA PHE A 283 9.40 10.16 -1.79
C PHE A 283 9.97 10.50 -0.41
N SER A 284 9.53 11.61 0.17
CA SER A 284 9.97 12.07 1.49
C SER A 284 8.94 11.69 2.56
N SER A 285 9.41 11.06 3.64
CA SER A 285 8.59 10.77 4.82
C SER A 285 8.57 11.91 5.86
N ILE A 286 9.03 13.10 5.51
CA ILE A 286 9.13 14.23 6.46
C ILE A 286 7.79 14.53 7.11
N ARG A 287 6.69 14.54 6.34
CA ARG A 287 5.36 14.83 6.86
C ARG A 287 4.87 13.73 7.82
N LEU A 288 5.04 12.46 7.48
CA LEU A 288 4.71 11.35 8.36
C LEU A 288 5.51 11.40 9.67
N ARG A 289 6.83 11.60 9.59
CA ARG A 289 7.69 11.74 10.78
C ARG A 289 7.33 12.97 11.62
N GLY A 290 6.89 14.04 10.97
CA GLY A 290 6.42 15.26 11.65
C GLY A 290 5.18 15.06 12.51
N THR A 291 4.42 13.95 12.33
CA THR A 291 3.31 13.56 13.22
C THR A 291 3.78 12.81 14.47
N GLY A 292 5.07 12.56 14.64
CA GLY A 292 5.61 11.74 15.73
C GLY A 292 5.72 10.25 15.41
N PHE A 293 5.52 9.83 14.16
CA PHE A 293 5.66 8.43 13.78
C PHE A 293 7.11 7.94 13.85
N HIS A 294 7.31 6.78 14.47
CA HIS A 294 8.60 6.10 14.58
C HIS A 294 8.56 4.74 13.89
N PHE A 295 9.54 4.50 12.99
CA PHE A 295 9.69 3.23 12.30
C PHE A 295 10.29 2.16 13.22
N GLU A 296 9.74 0.95 13.19
CA GLU A 296 10.37 -0.25 13.80
C GLU A 296 11.47 -0.80 12.90
N HIS A 297 11.30 -0.65 11.57
CA HIS A 297 12.29 -1.04 10.56
C HIS A 297 12.82 0.22 9.84
N PRO A 298 13.64 1.04 10.53
CA PRO A 298 14.06 2.35 10.02
C PRO A 298 14.97 2.26 8.79
N THR A 299 15.63 1.11 8.59
CA THR A 299 16.49 0.85 7.44
C THR A 299 16.02 -0.38 6.66
N LEU A 300 16.39 -0.43 5.38
CA LEU A 300 16.13 -1.60 4.55
C LEU A 300 16.76 -2.87 5.15
N GLU A 301 17.99 -2.76 5.68
CA GLU A 301 18.70 -3.90 6.27
C GLU A 301 17.92 -4.49 7.44
N HIS A 302 17.44 -3.67 8.37
CA HIS A 302 16.68 -4.12 9.53
C HIS A 302 15.39 -4.86 9.12
N GLY A 303 14.63 -4.32 8.15
CA GLY A 303 13.44 -5.00 7.66
C GLY A 303 13.73 -6.28 6.89
N LEU A 304 14.83 -6.34 6.12
CA LEU A 304 15.23 -7.58 5.43
C LEU A 304 15.76 -8.64 6.40
N GLN A 305 16.43 -8.27 7.50
CA GLN A 305 16.85 -9.19 8.56
C GLN A 305 15.65 -9.92 9.17
N GLN A 306 14.57 -9.21 9.49
CA GLN A 306 13.35 -9.81 10.00
C GLN A 306 12.74 -10.81 9.00
N ILE A 307 12.74 -10.46 7.70
CA ILE A 307 12.22 -11.35 6.66
C ILE A 307 13.07 -12.62 6.54
N VAL A 308 14.40 -12.48 6.54
CA VAL A 308 15.32 -13.63 6.42
C VAL A 308 15.23 -14.52 7.66
N GLY A 309 15.13 -13.95 8.86
CA GLY A 309 14.89 -14.69 10.10
C GLY A 309 13.66 -15.58 10.00
N ALA A 310 12.53 -15.03 9.55
CA ALA A 310 11.27 -15.75 9.37
C ALA A 310 11.27 -16.78 8.22
N LEU A 311 12.34 -16.90 7.43
CA LEU A 311 12.49 -17.94 6.40
C LEU A 311 13.23 -19.20 6.92
N HIS A 312 13.85 -19.09 8.08
CA HIS A 312 14.60 -20.16 8.73
C HIS A 312 13.80 -20.85 9.86
N GLU A 313 12.67 -20.27 10.24
CA GLU A 313 11.64 -20.85 11.11
C GLU A 313 10.64 -21.70 10.31
#